data_15c4a10fd412fa0e8cabb46da41f13d9
#
_entry.id   15c4a10fd412fa0e8cabb46da41f13d9
#
_cell.length_a   1.000
_cell.length_b   1.000
_cell.length_c   1.000
_cell.angle_alpha   90.00
_cell.angle_beta   90.00
_cell.angle_gamma   90.00
#
_symmetry.space_group_name_H-M   'P 1'
#
loop_
_entity.id
_entity.type
_entity.pdbx_description
1 polymer ?
#
loop_
_entity_poly.entity_id
_entity_poly.type
_entity_poly.pdbx_seq_one_letter_code
_entity_poly.pdbx_strand_id
1 'polypeptide(L)'
;MIRSTDGGVSWSARYPTIVNSPHGPIQLADGRLLYAGKELWTKAQRVGVCESRDDGQTWHWLAEIPARSGDDPKQYHELHAAESGDGRILVHIRNHNKANEGETHQAESADGGKSWSTPHPIGVWGLPSFLLRLSSGKLLMTYGHRRPPFGNQARLSDDHGRTWSEPLIISGDGAGGDLGYPSTVELADGSLLTVWYESLEASPRAVLRQAHWRLSV
;
A
#
# COMPACT_ATOMS: atom_id res chain seq x y z
N MET A 1 5.08 -2.18 -15.96
CA MET A 1 4.38 -0.89 -15.75
C MET A 1 3.81 -0.39 -17.04
N ILE A 2 2.81 0.46 -17.02
CA ILE A 2 2.34 1.32 -18.11
C ILE A 2 2.22 2.75 -17.59
N ARG A 3 2.31 3.74 -18.43
CA ARG A 3 2.33 5.15 -18.05
C ARG A 3 1.44 5.98 -18.99
N SER A 4 0.71 6.94 -18.41
CA SER A 4 -0.06 7.96 -19.12
C SER A 4 0.53 9.33 -18.84
N THR A 5 0.52 10.22 -19.82
CA THR A 5 0.93 11.63 -19.74
C THR A 5 -0.20 12.60 -20.08
N ASP A 6 -1.40 12.07 -20.28
CA ASP A 6 -2.58 12.82 -20.74
C ASP A 6 -3.82 12.55 -19.86
N GLY A 7 -3.60 12.30 -18.57
CA GLY A 7 -4.67 12.08 -17.60
C GLY A 7 -5.39 10.72 -17.75
N GLY A 8 -4.73 9.71 -18.31
CA GLY A 8 -5.29 8.37 -18.46
C GLY A 8 -6.06 8.14 -19.75
N VAL A 9 -6.04 9.11 -20.69
CA VAL A 9 -6.72 8.99 -21.99
C VAL A 9 -5.99 8.00 -22.88
N SER A 10 -4.66 8.02 -22.88
CA SER A 10 -3.82 7.02 -23.55
C SER A 10 -2.73 6.49 -22.63
N TRP A 11 -2.21 5.31 -22.96
CA TRP A 11 -1.23 4.60 -22.13
C TRP A 11 -0.08 4.08 -22.99
N SER A 12 1.12 4.13 -22.43
CA SER A 12 2.32 3.56 -23.07
C SER A 12 2.19 2.05 -23.24
N ALA A 13 3.05 1.49 -24.11
CA ALA A 13 3.33 0.06 -24.06
C ALA A 13 3.86 -0.35 -22.68
N ARG A 14 3.67 -1.63 -22.32
CA ARG A 14 4.20 -2.20 -21.08
C ARG A 14 5.73 -2.17 -21.10
N TYR A 15 6.35 -1.75 -19.99
CA TYR A 15 7.78 -1.80 -19.76
C TYR A 15 8.12 -2.41 -18.40
N PRO A 16 9.34 -2.98 -18.24
CA PRO A 16 9.73 -3.65 -17.01
C PRO A 16 9.97 -2.65 -15.88
N THR A 17 9.81 -3.12 -14.64
CA THR A 17 10.26 -2.47 -13.40
C THR A 17 11.09 -3.47 -12.60
N ILE A 18 11.89 -2.99 -11.66
CA ILE A 18 12.74 -3.84 -10.82
C ILE A 18 11.90 -4.56 -9.78
N VAL A 19 11.01 -3.85 -9.11
CA VAL A 19 10.09 -4.41 -8.12
C VAL A 19 8.65 -4.39 -8.62
N ASN A 20 7.80 -5.17 -7.99
CA ASN A 20 6.37 -5.23 -8.26
C ASN A 20 5.58 -5.14 -6.96
N SER A 21 4.50 -4.38 -7.02
CA SER A 21 3.43 -4.32 -6.04
C SER A 21 2.16 -3.82 -6.74
N PRO A 22 0.96 -4.26 -6.33
CA PRO A 22 -0.28 -3.86 -6.98
C PRO A 22 -0.64 -2.39 -6.79
N HIS A 23 -0.11 -1.74 -5.73
CA HIS A 23 -0.45 -0.36 -5.41
C HIS A 23 0.37 0.70 -6.15
N GLY A 24 1.48 0.28 -6.80
CA GLY A 24 2.32 1.18 -7.59
C GLY A 24 3.23 2.09 -6.77
N PRO A 25 3.90 3.02 -7.47
CA PRO A 25 4.80 4.00 -6.85
C PRO A 25 4.05 5.18 -6.24
N ILE A 26 4.76 5.90 -5.36
CA ILE A 26 4.35 7.20 -4.82
C ILE A 26 5.30 8.29 -5.31
N GLN A 27 4.84 9.54 -5.32
CA GLN A 27 5.70 10.70 -5.48
C GLN A 27 6.09 11.26 -4.11
N LEU A 28 7.39 11.48 -3.91
CA LEU A 28 7.94 12.11 -2.73
C LEU A 28 7.92 13.64 -2.85
N ALA A 29 8.06 14.34 -1.73
CA ALA A 29 8.07 15.81 -1.70
C ALA A 29 9.23 16.43 -2.51
N ASP A 30 10.32 15.70 -2.71
CA ASP A 30 11.45 16.10 -3.55
C ASP A 30 11.22 15.87 -5.06
N GLY A 31 10.06 15.38 -5.45
CA GLY A 31 9.61 15.18 -6.83
C GLY A 31 9.97 13.82 -7.43
N ARG A 32 10.89 13.04 -6.84
CA ARG A 32 11.19 11.68 -7.34
C ARG A 32 10.06 10.72 -7.01
N LEU A 33 9.98 9.64 -7.78
CA LEU A 33 9.08 8.55 -7.49
C LEU A 33 9.80 7.47 -6.69
N LEU A 34 9.11 6.89 -5.70
CA LEU A 34 9.57 5.75 -4.93
C LEU A 34 8.59 4.58 -5.14
N TYR A 35 9.11 3.40 -5.45
CA TYR A 35 8.32 2.20 -5.62
C TYR A 35 8.78 1.11 -4.65
N ALA A 36 7.98 0.85 -3.63
CA ALA A 36 8.17 -0.25 -2.70
C ALA A 36 7.56 -1.53 -3.25
N GLY A 37 8.32 -2.63 -3.23
CA GLY A 37 7.83 -3.88 -3.79
C GLY A 37 8.82 -5.03 -3.66
N LYS A 38 8.57 -6.07 -4.41
CA LYS A 38 9.34 -7.31 -4.43
C LYS A 38 9.83 -7.63 -5.84
N GLU A 39 11.04 -8.14 -5.96
CA GLU A 39 11.57 -8.69 -7.20
C GLU A 39 10.92 -10.05 -7.52
N LEU A 40 9.67 -10.05 -8.01
CA LEU A 40 8.90 -11.28 -8.22
C LEU A 40 9.52 -12.27 -9.20
N TRP A 41 10.31 -11.76 -10.16
CA TRP A 41 10.81 -12.55 -11.31
C TRP A 41 12.27 -12.99 -11.15
N THR A 42 12.89 -12.73 -10.00
CA THR A 42 14.27 -13.17 -9.70
C THR A 42 14.27 -14.32 -8.70
N LYS A 43 15.36 -15.12 -8.67
CA LYS A 43 15.53 -16.16 -7.66
C LYS A 43 15.67 -15.58 -6.25
N ALA A 44 16.26 -14.40 -6.13
CA ALA A 44 16.49 -13.72 -4.85
C ALA A 44 15.20 -13.24 -4.21
N GLN A 45 14.25 -12.77 -5.03
CA GLN A 45 12.97 -12.21 -4.57
C GLN A 45 13.15 -11.16 -3.46
N ARG A 46 14.16 -10.30 -3.61
CA ARG A 46 14.45 -9.25 -2.64
C ARG A 46 13.24 -8.33 -2.46
N VAL A 47 13.07 -7.87 -1.25
CA VAL A 47 12.05 -6.89 -0.86
C VAL A 47 12.72 -5.56 -0.61
N GLY A 48 12.23 -4.50 -1.21
CA GLY A 48 12.89 -3.20 -1.07
C GLY A 48 12.23 -2.11 -1.90
N VAL A 49 13.00 -1.08 -2.17
CA VAL A 49 12.51 0.11 -2.88
C VAL A 49 13.38 0.44 -4.08
N CYS A 50 12.73 0.95 -5.11
CA CYS A 50 13.35 1.54 -6.28
C CYS A 50 12.96 3.02 -6.37
N GLU A 51 13.80 3.83 -6.98
CA GLU A 51 13.50 5.23 -7.28
C GLU A 51 13.52 5.51 -8.78
N SER A 52 12.76 6.50 -9.18
CA SER A 52 12.83 7.14 -10.50
C SER A 52 12.97 8.64 -10.34
N ARG A 53 13.82 9.26 -11.17
CA ARG A 53 14.06 10.70 -11.23
C ARG A 53 13.64 11.32 -12.57
N ASP A 54 13.05 10.52 -13.45
CA ASP A 54 12.64 10.86 -14.80
C ASP A 54 11.16 10.53 -15.04
N ASP A 55 10.33 10.74 -14.00
CA ASP A 55 8.89 10.56 -14.05
C ASP A 55 8.48 9.13 -14.43
N GLY A 56 9.18 8.16 -13.84
CA GLY A 56 8.86 6.73 -13.96
C GLY A 56 9.32 6.07 -15.26
N GLN A 57 10.15 6.73 -16.08
CA GLN A 57 10.67 6.16 -17.32
C GLN A 57 11.75 5.13 -17.05
N THR A 58 12.67 5.43 -16.12
CA THR A 58 13.69 4.48 -15.65
C THR A 58 13.64 4.31 -14.14
N TRP A 59 14.02 3.12 -13.68
CA TRP A 59 13.98 2.73 -12.28
C TRP A 59 15.34 2.21 -11.84
N HIS A 60 15.78 2.64 -10.66
CA HIS A 60 17.03 2.23 -10.05
C HIS A 60 16.76 1.63 -8.68
N TRP A 61 17.40 0.52 -8.35
CA TRP A 61 17.36 -0.05 -7.02
C TRP A 61 17.95 0.94 -6.02
N LEU A 62 17.22 1.25 -4.96
CA LEU A 62 17.67 2.19 -3.94
C LEU A 62 18.13 1.48 -2.68
N ALA A 63 17.28 0.64 -2.08
CA ALA A 63 17.63 -0.07 -0.85
C ALA A 63 16.77 -1.33 -0.66
N GLU A 64 17.33 -2.29 0.07
CA GLU A 64 16.61 -3.44 0.59
C GLU A 64 15.94 -3.11 1.93
N ILE A 65 14.72 -3.61 2.13
CA ILE A 65 14.07 -3.58 3.44
C ILE A 65 14.48 -4.87 4.16
N PRO A 66 15.15 -4.79 5.34
CA PRO A 66 15.62 -5.96 6.04
C PRO A 66 14.46 -6.85 6.49
N ALA A 67 14.71 -8.15 6.62
CA ALA A 67 13.73 -9.02 7.25
C ALA A 67 13.86 -8.96 8.79
N ARG A 68 12.75 -9.12 9.48
CA ARG A 68 12.73 -9.33 10.93
C ARG A 68 13.40 -10.68 11.24
N SER A 69 14.08 -10.74 12.38
CA SER A 69 14.73 -11.99 12.82
C SER A 69 13.71 -13.14 12.92
N GLY A 70 14.01 -14.25 12.27
CA GLY A 70 13.15 -15.43 12.19
C GLY A 70 12.13 -15.42 11.05
N ASP A 71 11.99 -14.32 10.30
CA ASP A 71 11.13 -14.26 9.12
C ASP A 71 11.88 -14.69 7.86
N ASP A 72 11.16 -15.35 6.96
CA ASP A 72 11.56 -15.53 5.57
C ASP A 72 11.14 -14.30 4.77
N PRO A 73 12.06 -13.49 4.20
CA PRO A 73 11.72 -12.32 3.40
C PRO A 73 10.86 -12.67 2.17
N LYS A 74 10.89 -13.91 1.72
CA LYS A 74 10.02 -14.37 0.63
C LYS A 74 8.55 -14.41 1.00
N GLN A 75 8.22 -14.36 2.29
CA GLN A 75 6.85 -14.27 2.80
C GLN A 75 6.37 -12.82 2.99
N TYR A 76 7.20 -11.83 2.64
CA TYR A 76 6.78 -10.45 2.50
C TYR A 76 6.25 -10.20 1.10
N HIS A 77 5.05 -9.65 1.00
CA HIS A 77 4.32 -9.43 -0.26
C HIS A 77 3.73 -8.03 -0.29
N GLU A 78 3.29 -7.62 -1.46
CA GLU A 78 2.45 -6.44 -1.74
C GLU A 78 2.71 -5.27 -0.79
N LEU A 79 3.74 -4.50 -1.13
CA LEU A 79 4.14 -3.33 -0.36
C LEU A 79 3.45 -2.07 -0.89
N HIS A 80 3.19 -1.12 0.00
CA HIS A 80 2.86 0.25 -0.38
C HIS A 80 3.54 1.25 0.54
N ALA A 81 3.91 2.40 -0.01
CA ALA A 81 4.61 3.45 0.71
C ALA A 81 3.76 4.71 0.88
N ALA A 82 4.11 5.55 1.86
CA ALA A 82 3.70 6.95 1.94
C ALA A 82 4.79 7.77 2.62
N GLU A 83 4.95 9.02 2.19
CA GLU A 83 5.76 10.01 2.89
C GLU A 83 4.90 10.74 3.91
N SER A 84 5.28 10.72 5.18
CA SER A 84 4.58 11.39 6.27
C SER A 84 4.94 12.88 6.36
N GLY A 85 4.18 13.62 7.17
CA GLY A 85 4.38 15.07 7.32
C GLY A 85 5.71 15.48 7.95
N ASP A 86 6.38 14.57 8.64
CA ASP A 86 7.72 14.78 9.22
C ASP A 86 8.86 14.36 8.28
N GLY A 87 8.55 14.02 7.02
CA GLY A 87 9.52 13.66 6.00
C GLY A 87 10.01 12.19 6.06
N ARG A 88 9.53 11.40 7.02
CA ARG A 88 9.80 9.95 7.02
C ARG A 88 8.96 9.26 5.95
N ILE A 89 9.51 8.19 5.39
CA ILE A 89 8.80 7.32 4.48
C ILE A 89 8.43 6.05 5.24
N LEU A 90 7.13 5.69 5.20
CA LEU A 90 6.62 4.44 5.74
C LEU A 90 6.36 3.48 4.61
N VAL A 91 6.61 2.19 4.86
CA VAL A 91 6.22 1.10 3.97
C VAL A 91 5.40 0.10 4.77
N HIS A 92 4.17 -0.15 4.32
CA HIS A 92 3.38 -1.28 4.79
C HIS A 92 3.68 -2.52 3.96
N ILE A 93 3.73 -3.66 4.63
CA ILE A 93 4.14 -4.94 4.07
C ILE A 93 3.08 -5.99 4.44
N ARG A 94 2.54 -6.67 3.45
CA ARG A 94 1.74 -7.87 3.66
C ARG A 94 2.63 -9.00 4.16
N ASN A 95 2.37 -9.49 5.37
CA ASN A 95 3.14 -10.55 6.00
C ASN A 95 2.42 -11.91 5.93
N HIS A 96 3.11 -12.91 5.40
CA HIS A 96 2.69 -14.32 5.38
C HIS A 96 3.57 -15.21 6.25
N ASN A 97 4.53 -14.65 6.99
CA ASN A 97 5.27 -15.41 8.00
C ASN A 97 4.31 -15.83 9.13
N LYS A 98 4.53 -16.99 9.72
CA LYS A 98 3.70 -17.52 10.81
C LYS A 98 3.62 -16.59 12.02
N ALA A 99 4.72 -15.91 12.33
CA ALA A 99 4.71 -14.89 13.36
C ALA A 99 3.94 -13.67 12.84
N ASN A 100 2.83 -13.33 13.52
CA ASN A 100 1.91 -12.26 13.14
C ASN A 100 1.31 -12.44 11.72
N GLU A 101 0.96 -13.65 11.34
CA GLU A 101 0.35 -13.93 10.03
C GLU A 101 -0.93 -13.11 9.80
N GLY A 102 -1.00 -12.43 8.66
CA GLY A 102 -2.14 -11.56 8.31
C GLY A 102 -2.13 -10.20 8.99
N GLU A 103 -1.17 -9.91 9.87
CA GLU A 103 -0.96 -8.59 10.44
C GLU A 103 -0.07 -7.76 9.49
N THR A 104 -0.48 -6.51 9.24
CA THR A 104 0.34 -5.58 8.46
C THR A 104 1.63 -5.27 9.22
N HIS A 105 2.76 -5.42 8.56
CA HIS A 105 4.04 -4.95 9.07
C HIS A 105 4.37 -3.58 8.50
N GLN A 106 5.14 -2.80 9.27
CA GLN A 106 5.61 -1.48 8.88
C GLN A 106 7.13 -1.40 8.99
N ALA A 107 7.76 -0.74 8.03
CA ALA A 107 9.15 -0.30 8.09
C ALA A 107 9.21 1.19 7.77
N GLU A 108 10.19 1.90 8.36
CA GLU A 108 10.38 3.33 8.20
C GLU A 108 11.78 3.67 7.70
N SER A 109 11.84 4.76 6.94
CA SER A 109 13.09 5.41 6.52
C SER A 109 13.07 6.88 6.89
N ALA A 110 14.17 7.38 7.47
CA ALA A 110 14.36 8.79 7.83
C ALA A 110 15.38 9.49 6.90
N ASP A 111 15.89 8.81 5.89
CA ASP A 111 16.96 9.28 5.01
C ASP A 111 16.59 9.26 3.52
N GLY A 112 15.29 9.36 3.24
CA GLY A 112 14.76 9.38 1.88
C GLY A 112 14.76 8.02 1.19
N GLY A 113 14.63 6.92 1.95
CA GLY A 113 14.52 5.56 1.44
C GLY A 113 15.85 4.83 1.27
N LYS A 114 16.98 5.40 1.73
CA LYS A 114 18.32 4.81 1.58
C LYS A 114 18.61 3.72 2.61
N SER A 115 17.99 3.82 3.80
CA SER A 115 18.03 2.80 4.83
C SER A 115 16.65 2.66 5.48
N TRP A 116 16.39 1.48 6.05
CA TRP A 116 15.08 1.10 6.58
C TRP A 116 15.22 0.45 7.95
N SER A 117 14.25 0.73 8.82
CA SER A 117 14.08 -0.01 10.07
C SER A 117 13.75 -1.48 9.78
N THR A 118 13.99 -2.35 10.75
CA THR A 118 13.46 -3.72 10.72
C THR A 118 11.93 -3.64 10.76
N PRO A 119 11.22 -4.34 9.85
CA PRO A 119 9.77 -4.39 9.89
C PRO A 119 9.21 -4.87 11.22
N HIS A 120 8.14 -4.25 11.67
CA HIS A 120 7.44 -4.62 12.91
C HIS A 120 5.93 -4.66 12.67
N PRO A 121 5.19 -5.51 13.42
CA PRO A 121 3.74 -5.55 13.36
C PRO A 121 3.14 -4.27 13.94
N ILE A 122 2.05 -3.77 13.37
CA ILE A 122 1.38 -2.53 13.81
C ILE A 122 0.06 -2.78 14.55
N GLY A 123 -0.23 -4.01 14.94
CA GLY A 123 -1.47 -4.37 15.62
C GLY A 123 -2.71 -4.36 14.72
N VAL A 124 -2.54 -4.29 13.40
CA VAL A 124 -3.64 -4.24 12.43
C VAL A 124 -3.66 -5.51 11.60
N TRP A 125 -4.67 -6.34 11.83
CA TRP A 125 -4.92 -7.47 10.97
C TRP A 125 -5.72 -7.03 9.73
N GLY A 126 -5.10 -7.15 8.55
CA GLY A 126 -5.71 -6.76 7.29
C GLY A 126 -4.67 -6.59 6.20
N LEU A 127 -5.01 -7.01 4.96
CA LEU A 127 -4.05 -7.04 3.86
C LEU A 127 -4.70 -7.15 2.49
N PRO A 128 -4.01 -6.67 1.43
CA PRO A 128 -2.88 -5.75 1.54
C PRO A 128 -3.33 -4.36 1.99
N SER A 129 -2.40 -3.57 2.49
CA SER A 129 -2.65 -2.21 2.94
C SER A 129 -2.20 -1.18 1.90
N PHE A 130 -3.04 -0.19 1.65
CA PHE A 130 -2.75 1.01 0.88
C PHE A 130 -2.57 2.19 1.82
N LEU A 131 -1.58 3.03 1.59
CA LEU A 131 -1.28 4.23 2.37
C LEU A 131 -1.56 5.49 1.56
N LEU A 132 -2.13 6.50 2.22
CA LEU A 132 -2.36 7.83 1.66
C LEU A 132 -2.04 8.89 2.71
N ARG A 133 -1.26 9.91 2.34
CA ARG A 133 -1.17 11.13 3.12
C ARG A 133 -2.28 12.07 2.69
N LEU A 134 -3.13 12.43 3.63
CA LEU A 134 -4.24 13.38 3.43
C LEU A 134 -3.74 14.82 3.39
N SER A 135 -4.52 15.71 2.81
CA SER A 135 -4.29 17.16 2.79
C SER A 135 -4.14 17.76 4.20
N SER A 136 -4.80 17.16 5.19
CA SER A 136 -4.65 17.48 6.62
C SER A 136 -3.28 17.13 7.21
N GLY A 137 -2.45 16.38 6.49
CA GLY A 137 -1.17 15.85 6.97
C GLY A 137 -1.28 14.50 7.69
N LYS A 138 -2.49 14.03 8.05
CA LYS A 138 -2.72 12.71 8.62
C LYS A 138 -2.41 11.61 7.61
N LEU A 139 -2.06 10.43 8.11
CA LEU A 139 -1.96 9.23 7.27
C LEU A 139 -3.26 8.43 7.36
N LEU A 140 -3.71 7.97 6.21
CA LEU A 140 -4.80 7.02 6.06
C LEU A 140 -4.22 5.71 5.55
N MET A 141 -4.57 4.59 6.20
CA MET A 141 -4.41 3.26 5.61
C MET A 141 -5.78 2.70 5.28
N THR A 142 -5.89 2.06 4.12
CA THR A 142 -7.06 1.26 3.75
C THR A 142 -6.61 -0.16 3.45
N TYR A 143 -7.41 -1.18 3.83
CA TYR A 143 -7.02 -2.58 3.71
C TYR A 143 -8.22 -3.50 3.57
N GLY A 144 -8.00 -4.68 2.97
CA GLY A 144 -8.99 -5.74 2.93
C GLY A 144 -9.08 -6.45 4.29
N HIS A 145 -10.26 -6.45 4.88
CA HIS A 145 -10.59 -7.21 6.09
C HIS A 145 -11.21 -8.55 5.70
N ARG A 146 -10.36 -9.59 5.63
CA ARG A 146 -10.72 -10.93 5.12
C ARG A 146 -11.19 -11.89 6.20
N ARG A 147 -11.87 -11.36 7.23
CA ARG A 147 -12.56 -12.08 8.31
C ARG A 147 -14.00 -11.56 8.40
N PRO A 148 -14.96 -12.34 8.94
CA PRO A 148 -16.31 -11.82 9.18
C PRO A 148 -16.30 -10.61 10.17
N PRO A 149 -17.02 -9.51 9.89
CA PRO A 149 -17.68 -9.23 8.63
C PRO A 149 -16.67 -8.90 7.52
N PHE A 150 -16.78 -9.61 6.38
CA PHE A 150 -15.87 -9.41 5.25
C PHE A 150 -16.07 -8.05 4.60
N GLY A 151 -14.99 -7.37 4.24
CA GLY A 151 -15.08 -6.06 3.62
C GLY A 151 -13.76 -5.31 3.60
N ASN A 152 -13.85 -3.99 3.52
CA ASN A 152 -12.69 -3.11 3.56
C ASN A 152 -12.81 -2.15 4.73
N GLN A 153 -11.69 -1.84 5.35
CA GLN A 153 -11.60 -0.95 6.49
C GLN A 153 -10.51 0.10 6.25
N ALA A 154 -10.58 1.17 7.03
CA ALA A 154 -9.55 2.19 7.08
C ALA A 154 -9.14 2.46 8.53
N ARG A 155 -7.94 3.02 8.70
CA ARG A 155 -7.46 3.59 9.96
C ARG A 155 -6.71 4.88 9.70
N LEU A 156 -6.69 5.75 10.69
CA LEU A 156 -5.98 7.02 10.65
C LEU A 156 -4.80 7.01 11.62
N SER A 157 -3.78 7.76 11.25
CA SER A 157 -2.67 8.10 12.14
C SER A 157 -2.46 9.62 12.16
N ASP A 158 -2.41 10.18 13.35
CA ASP A 158 -2.14 11.60 13.62
C ASP A 158 -0.68 11.84 14.02
N ASP A 159 0.08 10.78 14.23
CA ASP A 159 1.43 10.77 14.78
C ASP A 159 2.47 10.22 13.80
N HIS A 160 2.24 10.44 12.50
CA HIS A 160 3.15 10.02 11.43
C HIS A 160 3.34 8.50 11.33
N GLY A 161 2.28 7.73 11.59
CA GLY A 161 2.29 6.28 11.45
C GLY A 161 2.82 5.52 12.67
N ARG A 162 3.04 6.18 13.82
CA ARG A 162 3.45 5.49 15.05
C ARG A 162 2.32 4.70 15.67
N THR A 163 1.10 5.24 15.63
CA THR A 163 -0.12 4.57 16.07
C THR A 163 -1.23 4.72 15.05
N TRP A 164 -2.18 3.79 15.08
CA TRP A 164 -3.31 3.74 14.17
C TRP A 164 -4.62 3.69 14.96
N SER A 165 -5.62 4.44 14.52
CA SER A 165 -6.94 4.53 15.15
C SER A 165 -7.67 3.19 15.18
N GLU A 166 -8.82 3.14 15.87
CA GLU A 166 -9.81 2.09 15.66
C GLU A 166 -10.28 2.03 14.19
N PRO A 167 -10.76 0.85 13.72
CA PRO A 167 -11.15 0.67 12.34
C PRO A 167 -12.37 1.49 11.96
N LEU A 168 -12.31 2.14 10.82
CA LEU A 168 -13.44 2.75 10.12
C LEU A 168 -13.92 1.76 9.05
N ILE A 169 -15.19 1.43 9.05
CA ILE A 169 -15.78 0.47 8.12
C ILE A 169 -16.07 1.18 6.79
N ILE A 170 -15.42 0.74 5.72
CA ILE A 170 -15.72 1.19 4.35
C ILE A 170 -16.78 0.29 3.73
N SER A 171 -16.67 -1.02 3.90
CA SER A 171 -17.67 -2.02 3.52
C SER A 171 -17.63 -3.19 4.51
N GLY A 172 -18.75 -3.85 4.73
CA GLY A 172 -18.89 -4.96 5.67
C GLY A 172 -19.86 -6.03 5.17
N ASP A 173 -20.16 -6.03 3.88
CA ASP A 173 -21.14 -6.86 3.21
C ASP A 173 -20.53 -7.81 2.16
N GLY A 174 -19.23 -8.09 2.28
CA GLY A 174 -18.53 -9.02 1.39
C GLY A 174 -19.03 -10.45 1.54
N ALA A 175 -19.17 -11.17 0.44
CA ALA A 175 -19.62 -12.56 0.42
C ALA A 175 -18.57 -13.54 0.98
N GLY A 176 -17.29 -13.15 1.03
CA GLY A 176 -16.21 -14.00 1.51
C GLY A 176 -14.86 -13.28 1.55
N GLY A 177 -13.79 -14.01 1.85
CA GLY A 177 -12.45 -13.45 2.01
C GLY A 177 -11.72 -13.11 0.71
N ASP A 178 -12.29 -13.38 -0.47
CA ASP A 178 -11.68 -12.99 -1.76
C ASP A 178 -12.10 -11.59 -2.15
N LEU A 179 -11.48 -10.61 -1.51
CA LEU A 179 -11.71 -9.19 -1.68
C LEU A 179 -10.47 -8.39 -1.27
N GLY A 180 -10.46 -7.10 -1.56
CA GLY A 180 -9.47 -6.16 -1.05
C GLY A 180 -8.72 -5.41 -2.14
N TYR A 181 -7.42 -5.18 -1.90
CA TYR A 181 -6.58 -4.30 -2.72
C TYR A 181 -7.20 -2.90 -2.88
N PRO A 182 -7.65 -2.29 -1.77
CA PRO A 182 -8.23 -0.96 -1.85
C PRO A 182 -7.18 0.05 -2.32
N SER A 183 -7.63 0.98 -3.16
CA SER A 183 -6.90 2.20 -3.49
C SER A 183 -7.79 3.38 -3.19
N THR A 184 -7.27 4.39 -2.50
CA THR A 184 -8.03 5.53 -2.02
C THR A 184 -7.43 6.83 -2.51
N VAL A 185 -8.27 7.77 -2.90
CA VAL A 185 -7.88 9.14 -3.24
C VAL A 185 -8.72 10.12 -2.43
N GLU A 186 -8.09 11.22 -1.99
CA GLU A 186 -8.78 12.38 -1.44
C GLU A 186 -9.17 13.30 -2.59
N LEU A 187 -10.45 13.62 -2.69
CA LEU A 187 -10.98 14.51 -3.71
C LEU A 187 -10.85 15.97 -3.27
N ALA A 188 -11.02 16.91 -4.21
CA ALA A 188 -10.85 18.34 -3.97
C ALA A 188 -11.80 18.91 -2.89
N ASP A 189 -12.93 18.25 -2.66
CA ASP A 189 -13.91 18.62 -1.62
C ASP A 189 -13.63 17.98 -0.25
N GLY A 190 -12.48 17.31 -0.10
CA GLY A 190 -12.06 16.60 1.12
C GLY A 190 -12.76 15.27 1.34
N SER A 191 -13.61 14.82 0.42
CA SER A 191 -14.16 13.47 0.46
C SER A 191 -13.15 12.44 -0.04
N LEU A 192 -13.39 11.18 0.28
CA LEU A 192 -12.54 10.05 -0.07
C LEU A 192 -13.28 9.13 -1.04
N LEU A 193 -12.61 8.73 -2.10
CA LEU A 193 -13.08 7.69 -3.00
C LEU A 193 -12.15 6.48 -2.86
N THR A 194 -12.72 5.36 -2.43
CA THR A 194 -12.00 4.07 -2.33
C THR A 194 -12.56 3.11 -3.36
N VAL A 195 -11.70 2.45 -4.11
CA VAL A 195 -12.03 1.38 -5.07
C VAL A 195 -11.34 0.10 -4.65
N TRP A 196 -12.03 -1.05 -4.84
CA TRP A 196 -11.47 -2.39 -4.54
C TRP A 196 -12.10 -3.44 -5.44
N TYR A 197 -11.52 -4.64 -5.45
CA TYR A 197 -12.18 -5.79 -6.05
C TYR A 197 -12.80 -6.68 -4.98
N GLU A 198 -13.82 -7.42 -5.36
CA GLU A 198 -14.43 -8.43 -4.50
C GLU A 198 -15.19 -9.48 -5.35
N SER A 199 -15.19 -10.73 -4.86
CA SER A 199 -16.01 -11.79 -5.40
C SER A 199 -17.41 -11.73 -4.80
N LEU A 200 -18.45 -11.73 -5.63
CA LEU A 200 -19.84 -11.77 -5.19
C LEU A 200 -20.38 -13.19 -5.26
N GLU A 201 -21.24 -13.56 -4.32
CA GLU A 201 -21.85 -14.90 -4.24
C GLU A 201 -22.60 -15.28 -5.53
N ALA A 202 -23.26 -14.31 -6.16
CA ALA A 202 -24.02 -14.50 -7.39
C ALA A 202 -23.19 -14.31 -8.69
N SER A 203 -21.90 -14.04 -8.59
CA SER A 203 -21.05 -13.78 -9.76
C SER A 203 -19.90 -14.78 -9.84
N PRO A 204 -19.70 -15.44 -11.00
CA PRO A 204 -18.52 -16.29 -11.21
C PRO A 204 -17.22 -15.48 -11.38
N ARG A 205 -17.28 -14.16 -11.35
CA ARG A 205 -16.16 -13.25 -11.55
C ARG A 205 -16.11 -12.21 -10.46
N ALA A 206 -14.91 -11.79 -10.11
CA ALA A 206 -14.71 -10.62 -9.27
C ALA A 206 -15.25 -9.36 -9.97
N VAL A 207 -15.74 -8.43 -9.16
CA VAL A 207 -16.23 -7.13 -9.59
C VAL A 207 -15.39 -6.03 -8.97
N LEU A 208 -15.40 -4.84 -9.57
CA LEU A 208 -14.90 -3.64 -8.95
C LEU A 208 -16.04 -2.95 -8.19
N ARG A 209 -15.78 -2.63 -6.94
CA ARG A 209 -16.68 -1.83 -6.10
C ARG A 209 -16.01 -0.53 -5.72
N GLN A 210 -16.80 0.44 -5.31
CA GLN A 210 -16.33 1.72 -4.79
C GLN A 210 -17.19 2.22 -3.64
N ALA A 211 -16.57 3.02 -2.79
CA ALA A 211 -17.27 3.82 -1.77
C ALA A 211 -16.80 5.27 -1.87
N HIS A 212 -17.78 6.19 -1.81
CA HIS A 212 -17.52 7.61 -1.65
C HIS A 212 -17.93 7.98 -0.22
N TRP A 213 -17.00 8.47 0.57
CA TRP A 213 -17.19 8.65 2.00
C TRP A 213 -16.41 9.85 2.55
N ARG A 214 -16.67 10.24 3.79
CA ARG A 214 -16.01 11.35 4.49
C ARG A 214 -15.56 10.90 5.85
N LEU A 215 -14.47 11.47 6.31
CA LEU A 215 -14.08 11.38 7.72
C LEU A 215 -15.06 12.25 8.52
N SER A 216 -15.67 11.67 9.55
CA SER A 216 -16.39 12.47 10.53
C SER A 216 -15.39 13.29 11.33
N VAL A 217 -15.57 14.60 11.35
CA VAL A 217 -14.76 15.55 12.15
C VAL A 217 -15.16 15.43 13.60
#